data_03240ff646ffb12e7d5a71e83ef1cb2f
#
_entry.id   03240ff646ffb12e7d5a71e83ef1cb2f
#
_cell.length_a   1.000
_cell.length_b   1.000
_cell.length_c   1.000
_cell.angle_alpha   90.00
_cell.angle_beta   90.00
_cell.angle_gamma   90.00
#
_symmetry.space_group_name_H-M   'P 1'
#
loop_
_entity.id
_entity.type
_entity.pdbx_description
1 polymer ?
#
loop_
_entity_poly.entity_id
_entity_poly.type
_entity_poly.pdbx_seq_one_letter_code
_entity_poly.pdbx_strand_id
1 'polypeptide(L)'
;MFYEPEMNAGVAETLMLENRLHRAIEQQQFILHYQPKIESATGRVVGMEALLRWQDPDCGLVSPAEFIPILEETGMMLEVGTWAMRQALTESRAWRPMHGGPLRIAVNVSPVQLEQRDFVDSVRRAIDGLDIEGSPLELEITESTVMDDVDENISKLAAIRDMGVNIVMSDFGAGHSSLPHLADLPVNALKIDRSFFATVTTKSHSMTLVSTIISLAHALTVIAEGVDSADQAKLLRLLKCDEMQGNLFSKPLSADGVAKFLQRASVPR
;
A
#
# COMPACT_ATOMS: atom_id res chain seq x y z
N MET A 1 -41.48 -10.46 17.39
CA MET A 1 -40.58 -10.76 16.28
C MET A 1 -40.64 -9.55 15.36
N PHE A 2 -39.76 -8.57 15.56
CA PHE A 2 -39.75 -7.33 14.75
C PHE A 2 -38.95 -7.60 13.50
N TYR A 3 -39.60 -7.55 12.38
CA TYR A 3 -39.06 -7.64 11.04
C TYR A 3 -38.58 -6.22 10.67
N GLU A 4 -37.26 -5.98 10.67
CA GLU A 4 -36.70 -4.67 10.26
C GLU A 4 -36.43 -4.69 8.76
N PRO A 5 -37.17 -3.89 7.96
CA PRO A 5 -36.98 -3.79 6.49
C PRO A 5 -35.58 -3.30 6.09
N GLU A 6 -34.94 -2.49 6.95
CA GLU A 6 -33.59 -1.92 6.69
C GLU A 6 -32.49 -2.98 6.73
N MET A 7 -32.58 -3.99 7.62
CA MET A 7 -31.62 -5.10 7.66
C MET A 7 -31.65 -5.96 6.39
N ASN A 8 -32.83 -6.18 5.82
CA ASN A 8 -32.98 -6.95 4.57
C ASN A 8 -32.45 -6.19 3.34
N ALA A 9 -32.58 -4.87 3.31
CA ALA A 9 -32.05 -4.04 2.23
C ALA A 9 -30.51 -4.12 2.17
N GLY A 10 -29.83 -3.99 3.31
CA GLY A 10 -28.37 -4.09 3.38
C GLY A 10 -27.82 -5.46 2.95
N VAL A 11 -28.50 -6.55 3.38
CA VAL A 11 -28.12 -7.92 2.95
C VAL A 11 -28.29 -8.10 1.44
N ALA A 12 -29.38 -7.59 0.88
CA ALA A 12 -29.62 -7.67 -0.57
C ALA A 12 -28.59 -6.88 -1.38
N GLU A 13 -28.20 -5.69 -0.90
CA GLU A 13 -27.15 -4.86 -1.53
C GLU A 13 -25.79 -5.56 -1.48
N THR A 14 -25.42 -6.16 -0.35
CA THR A 14 -24.17 -6.93 -0.21
C THR A 14 -24.14 -8.12 -1.17
N LEU A 15 -25.22 -8.91 -1.25
CA LEU A 15 -25.30 -10.03 -2.20
C LEU A 15 -25.24 -9.59 -3.66
N MET A 16 -25.84 -8.46 -4.00
CA MET A 16 -25.73 -7.90 -5.35
C MET A 16 -24.30 -7.48 -5.66
N LEU A 17 -23.61 -6.86 -4.71
CA LEU A 17 -22.23 -6.43 -4.86
C LEU A 17 -21.29 -7.64 -4.98
N GLU A 18 -21.46 -8.66 -4.18
CA GLU A 18 -20.74 -9.92 -4.26
C GLU A 18 -20.86 -10.57 -5.65
N ASN A 19 -22.09 -10.69 -6.18
CA ASN A 19 -22.31 -11.22 -7.54
C ASN A 19 -21.67 -10.37 -8.64
N ARG A 20 -21.61 -9.05 -8.45
CA ARG A 20 -20.91 -8.13 -9.37
C ARG A 20 -19.40 -8.33 -9.30
N LEU A 21 -18.85 -8.55 -8.09
CA LEU A 21 -17.42 -8.79 -7.89
C LEU A 21 -16.95 -10.11 -8.49
N HIS A 22 -17.73 -11.19 -8.39
CA HIS A 22 -17.44 -12.43 -9.11
C HIS A 22 -17.34 -12.20 -10.62
N ARG A 23 -18.29 -11.47 -11.21
CA ARG A 23 -18.23 -11.10 -12.63
C ARG A 23 -17.05 -10.18 -12.94
N ALA A 24 -16.70 -9.29 -12.01
CA ALA A 24 -15.56 -8.38 -12.17
C ALA A 24 -14.23 -9.13 -12.30
N ILE A 25 -14.05 -10.22 -11.56
CA ILE A 25 -12.89 -11.10 -11.67
C ILE A 25 -12.89 -11.78 -13.05
N GLU A 26 -13.98 -12.45 -13.40
CA GLU A 26 -14.12 -13.17 -14.68
C GLU A 26 -13.91 -12.26 -15.90
N GLN A 27 -14.39 -11.02 -15.83
CA GLN A 27 -14.33 -10.03 -16.91
C GLN A 27 -13.13 -9.09 -16.84
N GLN A 28 -12.18 -9.33 -15.92
CA GLN A 28 -10.96 -8.54 -15.76
C GLN A 28 -11.21 -7.04 -15.57
N GLN A 29 -12.20 -6.70 -14.73
CA GLN A 29 -12.60 -5.30 -14.48
C GLN A 29 -11.73 -4.62 -13.41
N PHE A 30 -10.84 -5.37 -12.74
CA PHE A 30 -9.88 -4.77 -11.82
C PHE A 30 -8.71 -4.15 -12.59
N ILE A 31 -8.28 -2.98 -12.12
CA ILE A 31 -7.12 -2.25 -12.65
C ILE A 31 -6.28 -1.73 -11.48
N LEU A 32 -5.05 -1.33 -11.75
CA LEU A 32 -4.19 -0.68 -10.77
C LEU A 32 -4.00 0.80 -11.13
N HIS A 33 -4.12 1.64 -10.11
CA HIS A 33 -3.60 3.01 -10.15
C HIS A 33 -2.36 3.08 -9.27
N TYR A 34 -1.48 4.02 -9.55
CA TYR A 34 -0.17 4.13 -8.91
C TYR A 34 0.06 5.50 -8.34
N GLN A 35 0.49 5.56 -7.08
CA GLN A 35 0.84 6.82 -6.45
C GLN A 35 2.35 6.86 -6.17
N PRO A 36 3.06 7.95 -6.57
CA PRO A 36 4.50 8.02 -6.41
C PRO A 36 4.92 8.22 -4.96
N LYS A 37 5.99 7.50 -4.57
CA LYS A 37 6.78 7.71 -3.36
C LYS A 37 7.98 8.58 -3.69
N ILE A 38 8.19 9.65 -2.94
CA ILE A 38 9.17 10.69 -3.22
C ILE A 38 10.23 10.70 -2.11
N GLU A 39 11.49 10.61 -2.47
CA GLU A 39 12.61 10.82 -1.54
C GLU A 39 12.60 12.26 -1.02
N SER A 40 12.55 12.45 0.28
CA SER A 40 12.38 13.76 0.91
C SER A 40 13.53 14.71 0.64
N ALA A 41 14.78 14.20 0.60
CA ALA A 41 15.99 14.98 0.44
C ALA A 41 16.17 15.53 -0.98
N THR A 42 15.88 14.72 -2.00
CA THR A 42 16.16 15.05 -3.40
C THR A 42 14.93 15.42 -4.20
N GLY A 43 13.74 15.00 -3.76
CA GLY A 43 12.50 15.13 -4.51
C GLY A 43 12.36 14.12 -5.66
N ARG A 44 13.26 13.13 -5.76
CA ARG A 44 13.18 12.08 -6.79
C ARG A 44 12.09 11.08 -6.46
N VAL A 45 11.50 10.50 -7.49
CA VAL A 45 10.63 9.34 -7.36
C VAL A 45 11.50 8.13 -6.97
N VAL A 46 11.12 7.38 -5.96
CA VAL A 46 11.87 6.18 -5.49
C VAL A 46 11.03 4.91 -5.54
N GLY A 47 9.73 5.06 -5.70
CA GLY A 47 8.79 3.94 -5.79
C GLY A 47 7.41 4.40 -6.20
N MET A 48 6.54 3.41 -6.39
CA MET A 48 5.10 3.58 -6.64
C MET A 48 4.32 2.66 -5.72
N GLU A 49 3.21 3.12 -5.18
CA GLU A 49 2.23 2.26 -4.53
C GLU A 49 1.13 1.89 -5.53
N ALA A 50 0.91 0.60 -5.74
CA ALA A 50 -0.17 0.07 -6.55
C ALA A 50 -1.46 0.01 -5.73
N LEU A 51 -2.46 0.72 -6.19
CA LEU A 51 -3.75 0.89 -5.54
C LEU A 51 -4.84 0.22 -6.38
N LEU A 52 -5.47 -0.80 -5.83
CA LEU A 52 -6.54 -1.54 -6.49
C LEU A 52 -7.72 -0.62 -6.83
N ARG A 53 -8.25 -0.76 -8.04
CA ARG A 53 -9.43 -0.06 -8.53
C ARG A 53 -10.35 -1.04 -9.23
N TRP A 54 -11.63 -0.82 -9.14
CA TRP A 54 -12.61 -1.57 -9.90
C TRP A 54 -13.28 -0.65 -10.92
N GLN A 55 -13.08 -0.96 -12.20
CA GLN A 55 -13.72 -0.27 -13.32
C GLN A 55 -15.00 -1.01 -13.68
N ASP A 56 -16.07 -0.69 -12.99
CA ASP A 56 -17.38 -1.28 -13.27
C ASP A 56 -17.96 -0.67 -14.55
N PRO A 57 -18.49 -1.48 -15.49
CA PRO A 57 -19.01 -0.98 -16.76
C PRO A 57 -20.24 -0.08 -16.62
N ASP A 58 -21.02 -0.25 -15.57
CA ASP A 58 -22.27 0.49 -15.36
C ASP A 58 -22.08 1.73 -14.48
N CYS A 59 -21.22 1.62 -13.45
CA CYS A 59 -20.99 2.65 -12.43
C CYS A 59 -19.68 3.44 -12.61
N GLY A 60 -18.81 3.01 -13.51
CA GLY A 60 -17.47 3.59 -13.66
C GLY A 60 -16.51 3.15 -12.56
N LEU A 61 -15.67 4.06 -12.06
CA LEU A 61 -14.67 3.75 -11.05
C LEU A 61 -15.30 3.64 -9.65
N VAL A 62 -15.36 2.43 -9.10
CA VAL A 62 -15.93 2.15 -7.78
C VAL A 62 -14.85 2.40 -6.69
N SER A 63 -15.29 2.93 -5.54
CA SER A 63 -14.40 3.20 -4.39
C SER A 63 -13.88 1.91 -3.76
N PRO A 64 -12.56 1.80 -3.48
CA PRO A 64 -12.00 0.66 -2.74
C PRO A 64 -12.71 0.38 -1.41
N ALA A 65 -13.14 1.40 -0.70
CA ALA A 65 -13.85 1.26 0.57
C ALA A 65 -15.20 0.51 0.44
N GLU A 66 -15.78 0.46 -0.77
CA GLU A 66 -17.03 -0.24 -1.02
C GLU A 66 -16.82 -1.73 -1.31
N PHE A 67 -15.76 -2.08 -2.05
CA PHE A 67 -15.61 -3.45 -2.56
C PHE A 67 -14.52 -4.28 -1.85
N ILE A 68 -13.48 -3.66 -1.30
CA ILE A 68 -12.41 -4.40 -0.61
C ILE A 68 -12.95 -5.23 0.56
N PRO A 69 -13.80 -4.70 1.46
CA PRO A 69 -14.34 -5.51 2.56
C PRO A 69 -15.10 -6.76 2.07
N ILE A 70 -15.85 -6.65 0.97
CA ILE A 70 -16.57 -7.79 0.40
C ILE A 70 -15.62 -8.82 -0.23
N LEU A 71 -14.55 -8.36 -0.91
CA LEU A 71 -13.52 -9.28 -1.42
C LEU A 71 -12.84 -10.05 -0.28
N GLU A 72 -12.64 -9.42 0.87
CA GLU A 72 -12.06 -10.04 2.07
C GLU A 72 -13.02 -11.04 2.71
N GLU A 73 -14.26 -10.63 3.00
CA GLU A 73 -15.30 -11.47 3.60
C GLU A 73 -15.59 -12.74 2.78
N THR A 74 -15.55 -12.63 1.45
CA THR A 74 -15.84 -13.73 0.53
C THR A 74 -14.61 -14.56 0.13
N GLY A 75 -13.39 -14.13 0.53
CA GLY A 75 -12.13 -14.76 0.16
C GLY A 75 -11.67 -14.48 -1.29
N MET A 76 -12.43 -13.73 -2.08
CA MET A 76 -12.04 -13.33 -3.44
C MET A 76 -10.75 -12.50 -3.46
N MET A 77 -10.40 -11.85 -2.33
CA MET A 77 -9.15 -11.10 -2.21
C MET A 77 -7.91 -11.96 -2.42
N LEU A 78 -7.96 -13.27 -2.20
CA LEU A 78 -6.81 -14.17 -2.42
C LEU A 78 -6.40 -14.20 -3.89
N GLU A 79 -7.36 -14.28 -4.80
CA GLU A 79 -7.12 -14.26 -6.24
C GLU A 79 -6.74 -12.87 -6.73
N VAL A 80 -7.53 -11.86 -6.35
CA VAL A 80 -7.32 -10.47 -6.76
C VAL A 80 -5.98 -9.93 -6.27
N GLY A 81 -5.58 -10.24 -5.04
CA GLY A 81 -4.30 -9.79 -4.48
C GLY A 81 -3.09 -10.45 -5.15
N THR A 82 -3.19 -11.75 -5.47
CA THR A 82 -2.13 -12.43 -6.26
C THR A 82 -2.01 -11.84 -7.65
N TRP A 83 -3.13 -11.56 -8.31
CA TRP A 83 -3.15 -10.86 -9.60
C TRP A 83 -2.54 -9.47 -9.47
N ALA A 84 -2.89 -8.69 -8.44
CA ALA A 84 -2.39 -7.34 -8.24
C ALA A 84 -0.86 -7.29 -8.11
N MET A 85 -0.24 -8.21 -7.36
CA MET A 85 1.22 -8.32 -7.25
C MET A 85 1.88 -8.56 -8.61
N ARG A 86 1.38 -9.53 -9.40
CA ARG A 86 1.92 -9.84 -10.73
C ARG A 86 1.74 -8.69 -11.71
N GLN A 87 0.57 -8.07 -11.69
CA GLN A 87 0.24 -6.94 -12.57
C GLN A 87 1.12 -5.73 -12.28
N ALA A 88 1.27 -5.37 -11.00
CA ALA A 88 2.12 -4.27 -10.56
C ALA A 88 3.58 -4.44 -11.01
N LEU A 89 4.14 -5.63 -10.81
CA LEU A 89 5.50 -5.95 -11.26
C LEU A 89 5.62 -5.92 -12.79
N THR A 90 4.61 -6.43 -13.50
CA THR A 90 4.61 -6.47 -14.98
C THR A 90 4.57 -5.05 -15.55
N GLU A 91 3.70 -4.18 -15.05
CA GLU A 91 3.58 -2.80 -15.51
C GLU A 91 4.82 -1.97 -15.15
N SER A 92 5.43 -2.19 -13.98
CA SER A 92 6.63 -1.47 -13.55
C SER A 92 7.82 -1.61 -14.50
N ARG A 93 7.92 -2.74 -15.20
CA ARG A 93 8.99 -2.98 -16.19
C ARG A 93 9.03 -1.93 -17.30
N ALA A 94 7.85 -1.48 -17.75
CA ALA A 94 7.74 -0.47 -18.79
C ALA A 94 8.28 0.91 -18.34
N TRP A 95 8.37 1.16 -17.04
CA TRP A 95 8.79 2.47 -16.49
C TRP A 95 10.29 2.56 -16.19
N ARG A 96 11.02 1.44 -16.11
CA ARG A 96 12.47 1.40 -15.82
C ARG A 96 13.30 2.28 -16.74
N PRO A 97 13.12 2.25 -18.08
CA PRO A 97 13.89 3.09 -18.97
C PRO A 97 13.68 4.60 -18.74
N MET A 98 12.51 4.97 -18.23
CA MET A 98 12.16 6.37 -17.95
C MET A 98 12.67 6.84 -16.61
N HIS A 99 12.78 5.93 -15.63
CA HIS A 99 13.26 6.21 -14.28
C HIS A 99 14.79 6.24 -14.19
N GLY A 100 15.48 5.47 -15.04
CA GLY A 100 16.94 5.41 -15.07
C GLY A 100 17.56 4.53 -13.97
N GLY A 101 16.77 3.69 -13.30
CA GLY A 101 17.20 2.78 -12.23
C GLY A 101 16.07 1.95 -11.67
N PRO A 102 16.33 1.16 -10.61
CA PRO A 102 15.29 0.39 -9.92
C PRO A 102 14.17 1.29 -9.41
N LEU A 103 12.93 0.86 -9.62
CA LEU A 103 11.72 1.54 -9.14
C LEU A 103 10.94 0.55 -8.28
N ARG A 104 10.86 0.82 -6.98
CA ARG A 104 10.13 -0.04 -6.03
C ARG A 104 8.64 0.01 -6.29
N ILE A 105 7.99 -1.15 -6.18
CA ILE A 105 6.54 -1.28 -6.35
C ILE A 105 5.94 -1.84 -5.08
N ALA A 106 5.12 -1.05 -4.41
CA ALA A 106 4.40 -1.46 -3.22
C ALA A 106 3.01 -1.96 -3.56
N VAL A 107 2.59 -3.03 -2.92
CA VAL A 107 1.26 -3.63 -3.04
C VAL A 107 0.72 -3.92 -1.64
N ASN A 108 -0.51 -3.51 -1.40
CA ASN A 108 -1.19 -3.78 -0.13
C ASN A 108 -1.56 -5.27 -0.01
N VAL A 109 -1.34 -5.83 1.18
CA VAL A 109 -1.71 -7.19 1.56
C VAL A 109 -2.82 -7.14 2.59
N SER A 110 -3.92 -7.83 2.30
CA SER A 110 -5.05 -7.92 3.23
C SER A 110 -4.80 -8.94 4.36
N PRO A 111 -5.50 -8.81 5.50
CA PRO A 111 -5.43 -9.78 6.59
C PRO A 111 -5.70 -11.20 6.11
N VAL A 112 -6.75 -11.41 5.32
CA VAL A 112 -7.15 -12.75 4.83
C VAL A 112 -6.09 -13.41 3.93
N GLN A 113 -5.21 -12.63 3.30
CA GLN A 113 -4.09 -13.16 2.53
C GLN A 113 -2.96 -13.64 3.48
N LEU A 114 -2.59 -12.81 4.48
CA LEU A 114 -1.51 -13.15 5.41
C LEU A 114 -1.85 -14.37 6.27
N GLU A 115 -3.12 -14.56 6.64
CA GLU A 115 -3.63 -15.71 7.38
C GLU A 115 -3.46 -17.04 6.63
N GLN A 116 -3.40 -17.02 5.28
CA GLN A 116 -3.28 -18.26 4.52
C GLN A 116 -1.96 -18.98 4.82
N ARG A 117 -2.02 -20.28 5.02
CA ARG A 117 -0.83 -21.12 5.26
C ARG A 117 0.13 -21.14 4.07
N ASP A 118 -0.39 -21.00 2.87
CA ASP A 118 0.37 -20.96 1.62
C ASP A 118 0.68 -19.56 1.11
N PHE A 119 0.52 -18.51 1.96
CA PHE A 119 0.77 -17.12 1.55
C PHE A 119 2.20 -16.90 1.04
N VAL A 120 3.20 -17.48 1.71
CA VAL A 120 4.62 -17.42 1.26
C VAL A 120 4.76 -18.01 -0.14
N ASP A 121 4.12 -19.15 -0.42
CA ASP A 121 4.14 -19.77 -1.74
C ASP A 121 3.33 -18.97 -2.77
N SER A 122 2.28 -18.29 -2.35
CA SER A 122 1.51 -17.38 -3.20
C SER A 122 2.37 -16.20 -3.65
N VAL A 123 3.12 -15.57 -2.74
CA VAL A 123 4.09 -14.50 -3.07
C VAL A 123 5.17 -15.04 -4.01
N ARG A 124 5.74 -16.22 -3.72
CA ARG A 124 6.74 -16.86 -4.59
C ARG A 124 6.20 -17.05 -6.01
N ARG A 125 5.00 -17.60 -6.16
CA ARG A 125 4.34 -17.75 -7.46
C ARG A 125 4.09 -16.41 -8.16
N ALA A 126 3.78 -15.36 -7.40
CA ALA A 126 3.55 -14.04 -7.97
C ALA A 126 4.81 -13.41 -8.57
N ILE A 127 5.99 -13.65 -7.97
CA ILE A 127 7.27 -13.11 -8.44
C ILE A 127 8.01 -14.05 -9.41
N ASP A 128 7.58 -15.31 -9.52
CA ASP A 128 8.24 -16.30 -10.36
C ASP A 128 8.33 -15.86 -11.83
N GLY A 129 9.53 -15.98 -12.42
CA GLY A 129 9.83 -15.51 -13.76
C GLY A 129 9.83 -13.98 -13.94
N LEU A 130 9.70 -13.21 -12.85
CA LEU A 130 9.79 -11.76 -12.86
C LEU A 130 11.16 -11.30 -12.33
N ASP A 131 11.69 -10.25 -12.95
CA ASP A 131 12.93 -9.61 -12.50
C ASP A 131 12.60 -8.62 -11.36
N ILE A 132 12.73 -9.08 -10.11
CA ILE A 132 12.50 -8.25 -8.94
C ILE A 132 13.72 -7.39 -8.55
N GLU A 133 14.93 -7.67 -9.07
CA GLU A 133 16.11 -6.83 -8.78
C GLU A 133 15.96 -5.44 -9.37
N GLY A 134 15.39 -5.34 -10.57
CA GLY A 134 15.16 -4.06 -11.23
C GLY A 134 13.85 -3.37 -10.84
N SER A 135 12.90 -4.07 -10.19
CA SER A 135 11.68 -3.51 -9.60
C SER A 135 11.37 -4.27 -8.33
N PRO A 136 12.03 -3.93 -7.21
CA PRO A 136 11.82 -4.60 -5.95
C PRO A 136 10.36 -4.48 -5.51
N LEU A 137 9.75 -5.63 -5.21
CA LEU A 137 8.41 -5.67 -4.64
C LEU A 137 8.47 -5.25 -3.19
N GLU A 138 7.54 -4.40 -2.78
CA GLU A 138 7.25 -4.07 -1.40
C GLU A 138 5.85 -4.59 -1.07
N LEU A 139 5.69 -5.32 0.02
CA LEU A 139 4.39 -5.69 0.56
C LEU A 139 4.05 -4.75 1.71
N GLU A 140 2.96 -3.99 1.56
CA GLU A 140 2.43 -3.12 2.60
C GLU A 140 1.41 -3.89 3.43
N ILE A 141 1.68 -4.03 4.73
CA ILE A 141 0.89 -4.80 5.68
C ILE A 141 0.59 -3.90 6.88
N THR A 142 -0.67 -3.82 7.28
CA THR A 142 -1.05 -2.97 8.42
C THR A 142 -0.50 -3.52 9.73
N GLU A 143 -0.23 -2.63 10.68
CA GLU A 143 0.23 -3.02 12.02
C GLU A 143 -0.72 -4.02 12.67
N SER A 144 -2.04 -3.79 12.60
CA SER A 144 -3.04 -4.68 13.18
C SER A 144 -2.95 -6.11 12.62
N THR A 145 -2.82 -6.24 11.30
CA THR A 145 -2.72 -7.54 10.62
C THR A 145 -1.52 -8.36 11.12
N VAL A 146 -0.37 -7.69 11.35
CA VAL A 146 0.82 -8.40 11.86
C VAL A 146 0.63 -8.86 13.30
N MET A 147 -0.13 -8.09 14.10
CA MET A 147 -0.30 -8.33 15.54
C MET A 147 -1.33 -9.43 15.88
N ASP A 148 -2.14 -9.91 14.93
CA ASP A 148 -3.15 -10.93 15.17
C ASP A 148 -2.53 -12.30 15.52
N ASP A 149 -1.47 -12.72 14.83
CA ASP A 149 -0.64 -13.90 15.16
C ASP A 149 0.85 -13.57 14.92
N VAL A 150 1.45 -12.93 15.92
CA VAL A 150 2.79 -12.33 15.79
C VAL A 150 3.85 -13.35 15.39
N ASP A 151 3.91 -14.51 16.05
CA ASP A 151 4.99 -15.49 15.83
C ASP A 151 4.90 -16.14 14.44
N GLU A 152 3.70 -16.53 14.01
CA GLU A 152 3.47 -17.08 12.68
C GLU A 152 3.75 -16.02 11.60
N ASN A 153 3.25 -14.80 11.79
CA ASN A 153 3.43 -13.71 10.84
C ASN A 153 4.90 -13.31 10.72
N ILE A 154 5.67 -13.21 11.82
CA ILE A 154 7.12 -12.99 11.77
C ILE A 154 7.80 -14.03 10.89
N SER A 155 7.46 -15.31 11.07
CA SER A 155 8.06 -16.40 10.29
C SER A 155 7.73 -16.29 8.80
N LYS A 156 6.48 -16.00 8.45
CA LYS A 156 6.05 -15.79 7.05
C LYS A 156 6.76 -14.60 6.42
N LEU A 157 6.80 -13.46 7.12
CA LEU A 157 7.42 -12.23 6.63
C LEU A 157 8.94 -12.37 6.47
N ALA A 158 9.62 -13.09 7.39
CA ALA A 158 11.04 -13.40 7.26
C ALA A 158 11.31 -14.23 6.00
N ALA A 159 10.51 -15.28 5.75
CA ALA A 159 10.64 -16.10 4.54
C ALA A 159 10.41 -15.31 3.26
N ILE A 160 9.47 -14.36 3.26
CA ILE A 160 9.20 -13.47 2.13
C ILE A 160 10.37 -12.50 1.91
N ARG A 161 10.94 -11.94 2.98
CA ARG A 161 12.11 -11.06 2.89
C ARG A 161 13.34 -11.80 2.33
N ASP A 162 13.53 -13.06 2.70
CA ASP A 162 14.62 -13.89 2.18
C ASP A 162 14.51 -14.15 0.66
N MET A 163 13.34 -13.95 0.07
CA MET A 163 13.13 -13.97 -1.40
C MET A 163 13.49 -12.63 -2.08
N GLY A 164 13.95 -11.61 -1.33
CA GLY A 164 14.26 -10.28 -1.86
C GLY A 164 13.06 -9.34 -1.95
N VAL A 165 11.94 -9.68 -1.31
CA VAL A 165 10.76 -8.83 -1.21
C VAL A 165 10.86 -7.96 0.05
N ASN A 166 10.63 -6.67 -0.07
CA ASN A 166 10.63 -5.75 1.07
C ASN A 166 9.29 -5.77 1.79
N ILE A 167 9.33 -5.61 3.11
CA ILE A 167 8.12 -5.50 3.93
C ILE A 167 8.01 -4.08 4.46
N VAL A 168 6.85 -3.47 4.26
CA VAL A 168 6.49 -2.14 4.76
C VAL A 168 5.34 -2.29 5.75
N MET A 169 5.53 -1.86 6.98
CA MET A 169 4.45 -1.77 7.95
C MET A 169 3.68 -0.48 7.70
N SER A 170 2.40 -0.58 7.35
CA SER A 170 1.51 0.56 7.12
C SER A 170 0.61 0.85 8.31
N ASP A 171 -0.06 1.99 8.28
CA ASP A 171 -0.99 2.51 9.31
C ASP A 171 -0.37 2.57 10.71
N PHE A 172 0.96 2.72 10.78
CA PHE A 172 1.67 2.73 12.07
C PHE A 172 1.19 3.86 12.97
N GLY A 173 0.79 3.47 14.18
CA GLY A 173 0.31 4.39 15.20
C GLY A 173 -1.18 4.68 15.16
N ALA A 174 -1.94 4.20 14.18
CA ALA A 174 -3.41 4.32 14.15
C ALA A 174 -4.09 3.37 15.15
N GLY A 175 -3.38 2.33 15.62
CA GLY A 175 -3.86 1.32 16.55
C GLY A 175 -3.14 1.32 17.90
N HIS A 176 -3.12 0.16 18.57
CA HIS A 176 -2.41 -0.04 19.83
C HIS A 176 -0.97 -0.47 19.56
N SER A 177 -0.13 0.48 19.17
CA SER A 177 1.27 0.22 18.83
C SER A 177 2.02 -0.45 19.97
N SER A 178 2.45 -1.69 19.74
CA SER A 178 3.34 -2.42 20.62
C SER A 178 4.79 -2.19 20.19
N LEU A 179 5.38 -1.07 20.58
CA LEU A 179 6.78 -0.73 20.29
C LEU A 179 7.78 -1.86 20.59
N PRO A 180 7.61 -2.70 21.64
CA PRO A 180 8.51 -3.82 21.87
C PRO A 180 8.59 -4.81 20.71
N HIS A 181 7.49 -5.10 20.04
CA HIS A 181 7.47 -6.07 18.94
C HIS A 181 8.06 -5.49 17.65
N LEU A 182 8.06 -4.17 17.46
CA LEU A 182 8.62 -3.54 16.25
C LEU A 182 10.09 -3.91 16.03
N ALA A 183 10.87 -4.10 17.11
CA ALA A 183 12.28 -4.44 17.01
C ALA A 183 12.53 -5.86 16.46
N ASP A 184 11.58 -6.76 16.65
CA ASP A 184 11.70 -8.17 16.23
C ASP A 184 11.07 -8.42 14.85
N LEU A 185 10.31 -7.45 14.32
CA LEU A 185 9.64 -7.60 13.03
C LEU A 185 10.61 -7.49 11.86
N PRO A 186 10.51 -8.39 10.87
CA PRO A 186 11.37 -8.38 9.68
C PRO A 186 10.91 -7.34 8.65
N VAL A 187 10.76 -6.08 9.08
CA VAL A 187 10.30 -4.97 8.23
C VAL A 187 11.47 -4.13 7.72
N ASN A 188 11.31 -3.55 6.53
CA ASN A 188 12.29 -2.69 5.88
C ASN A 188 11.92 -1.21 6.01
N ALA A 189 10.61 -0.92 6.09
CA ALA A 189 10.12 0.45 6.16
C ALA A 189 8.88 0.55 7.06
N LEU A 190 8.65 1.76 7.54
CA LEU A 190 7.52 2.14 8.36
C LEU A 190 6.75 3.26 7.66
N LYS A 191 5.47 3.03 7.38
CA LYS A 191 4.58 4.02 6.76
C LYS A 191 3.69 4.63 7.83
N ILE A 192 3.88 5.93 8.09
CA ILE A 192 3.15 6.66 9.13
C ILE A 192 1.84 7.15 8.53
N ASP A 193 0.71 6.82 9.18
CA ASP A 193 -0.63 7.19 8.76
C ASP A 193 -0.84 8.71 8.67
N ARG A 194 -1.63 9.12 7.71
CA ARG A 194 -1.97 10.52 7.43
C ARG A 194 -2.58 11.28 8.61
N SER A 195 -3.25 10.60 9.55
CA SER A 195 -3.88 11.23 10.71
C SER A 195 -2.87 11.98 11.57
N PHE A 196 -1.62 11.51 11.63
CA PHE A 196 -0.54 12.18 12.34
C PHE A 196 -0.15 13.50 11.69
N PHE A 197 -0.31 13.63 10.37
CA PHE A 197 0.09 14.81 9.61
C PHE A 197 -1.04 15.82 9.43
N ALA A 198 -2.30 15.44 9.61
CA ALA A 198 -3.45 16.32 9.45
C ALA A 198 -3.35 17.60 10.31
N THR A 199 -2.70 17.53 11.46
CA THR A 199 -2.54 18.64 12.40
C THR A 199 -1.08 18.97 12.74
N VAL A 200 -0.11 18.37 12.05
CA VAL A 200 1.32 18.50 12.38
C VAL A 200 1.85 19.92 12.26
N THR A 201 1.29 20.73 11.35
CA THR A 201 1.65 22.13 11.17
C THR A 201 0.97 23.08 12.15
N THR A 202 -0.05 22.62 12.88
CA THR A 202 -0.86 23.47 13.77
C THR A 202 -0.78 23.08 15.24
N LYS A 203 -0.39 21.83 15.54
CA LYS A 203 -0.31 21.31 16.91
C LYS A 203 1.11 20.82 17.22
N SER A 204 1.76 21.43 18.20
CA SER A 204 3.11 21.04 18.65
C SER A 204 3.20 19.58 19.13
N HIS A 205 2.13 19.05 19.71
CA HIS A 205 2.06 17.65 20.15
C HIS A 205 2.15 16.66 18.97
N SER A 206 1.46 16.93 17.88
CA SER A 206 1.53 16.09 16.65
C SER A 206 2.95 16.11 16.08
N MET A 207 3.61 17.26 16.06
CA MET A 207 5.01 17.37 15.63
C MET A 207 5.96 16.54 16.52
N THR A 208 5.78 16.57 17.84
CA THR A 208 6.58 15.77 18.77
C THR A 208 6.39 14.29 18.53
N LEU A 209 5.16 13.82 18.33
CA LEU A 209 4.87 12.41 18.05
C LEU A 209 5.55 11.95 16.75
N VAL A 210 5.38 12.69 15.67
CA VAL A 210 6.01 12.36 14.37
C VAL A 210 7.54 12.33 14.51
N SER A 211 8.15 13.32 15.16
CA SER A 211 9.59 13.36 15.42
C SER A 211 10.05 12.15 16.24
N THR A 212 9.28 11.73 17.23
CA THR A 212 9.59 10.56 18.05
C THR A 212 9.54 9.28 17.22
N ILE A 213 8.51 9.10 16.39
CA ILE A 213 8.36 7.92 15.53
C ILE A 213 9.55 7.85 14.55
N ILE A 214 9.87 8.95 13.86
CA ILE A 214 11.02 9.02 12.94
C ILE A 214 12.33 8.67 13.67
N SER A 215 12.52 9.16 14.90
CA SER A 215 13.72 8.88 15.69
C SER A 215 13.80 7.43 16.17
N LEU A 216 12.68 6.81 16.51
CA LEU A 216 12.62 5.40 16.91
C LEU A 216 12.88 4.46 15.73
N ALA A 217 12.40 4.82 14.56
CA ALA A 217 12.51 4.03 13.34
C ALA A 217 13.83 4.26 12.56
N HIS A 218 14.88 4.81 13.18
CA HIS A 218 16.14 5.22 12.50
C HIS A 218 16.86 4.09 11.74
N ALA A 219 16.56 2.84 12.02
CA ALA A 219 17.08 1.67 11.29
C ALA A 219 16.19 1.23 10.13
N LEU A 220 15.04 1.86 9.94
CA LEU A 220 14.04 1.58 8.91
C LEU A 220 13.88 2.80 8.02
N THR A 221 13.43 2.60 6.79
CA THR A 221 12.96 3.71 5.96
C THR A 221 11.63 4.22 6.48
N VAL A 222 11.52 5.52 6.76
CA VAL A 222 10.27 6.13 7.22
C VAL A 222 9.56 6.82 6.07
N ILE A 223 8.32 6.43 5.83
CA ILE A 223 7.46 6.95 4.76
C ILE A 223 6.31 7.75 5.40
N ALA A 224 6.15 9.01 5.04
CA ALA A 224 5.00 9.80 5.44
C ALA A 224 3.89 9.73 4.40
N GLU A 225 2.70 9.25 4.81
CA GLU A 225 1.53 9.15 3.94
C GLU A 225 0.61 10.36 4.07
N GLY A 226 -0.12 10.70 2.98
CA GLY A 226 -1.13 11.76 2.99
C GLY A 226 -0.55 13.16 3.08
N VAL A 227 0.62 13.38 2.47
CA VAL A 227 1.24 14.72 2.38
C VAL A 227 0.50 15.53 1.32
N ASP A 228 -0.34 16.47 1.75
CA ASP A 228 -1.22 17.24 0.88
C ASP A 228 -0.80 18.72 0.73
N SER A 229 0.16 19.20 1.54
CA SER A 229 0.62 20.59 1.50
C SER A 229 2.15 20.74 1.50
N ALA A 230 2.63 21.84 0.91
CA ALA A 230 4.05 22.20 0.90
C ALA A 230 4.62 22.41 2.31
N ASP A 231 3.81 22.91 3.24
CA ASP A 231 4.22 23.14 4.63
C ASP A 231 4.44 21.82 5.37
N GLN A 232 3.57 20.81 5.14
CA GLN A 232 3.79 19.46 5.65
C GLN A 232 5.09 18.87 5.10
N ALA A 233 5.31 18.94 3.78
CA ALA A 233 6.52 18.43 3.14
C ALA A 233 7.78 19.13 3.66
N LYS A 234 7.75 20.44 3.88
CA LYS A 234 8.85 21.20 4.47
C LYS A 234 9.17 20.75 5.89
N LEU A 235 8.16 20.56 6.72
CA LEU A 235 8.32 20.09 8.09
C LEU A 235 8.90 18.67 8.12
N LEU A 236 8.39 17.76 7.31
CA LEU A 236 8.87 16.39 7.22
C LEU A 236 10.35 16.32 6.81
N ARG A 237 10.79 17.17 5.88
CA ARG A 237 12.22 17.32 5.55
C ARG A 237 13.06 17.77 6.74
N LEU A 238 12.58 18.74 7.52
CA LEU A 238 13.26 19.20 8.74
C LEU A 238 13.35 18.09 9.79
N LEU A 239 12.33 17.24 9.90
CA LEU A 239 12.32 16.08 10.78
C LEU A 239 13.11 14.89 10.23
N LYS A 240 13.70 15.01 9.04
CA LYS A 240 14.50 13.96 8.35
C LYS A 240 13.69 12.69 8.05
N CYS A 241 12.41 12.85 7.70
CA CYS A 241 11.63 11.77 7.13
C CYS A 241 12.25 11.36 5.78
N ASP A 242 12.39 10.06 5.52
CA ASP A 242 13.09 9.56 4.33
C ASP A 242 12.28 9.75 3.07
N GLU A 243 11.00 9.39 3.11
CA GLU A 243 10.11 9.40 1.95
C GLU A 243 8.75 10.02 2.27
N MET A 244 8.14 10.55 1.25
CA MET A 244 6.81 11.18 1.32
C MET A 244 5.92 10.69 0.20
N GLN A 245 4.63 10.54 0.50
CA GLN A 245 3.59 10.19 -0.46
C GLN A 245 2.33 11.00 -0.18
N GLY A 246 1.66 11.49 -1.22
CA GLY A 246 0.41 12.23 -1.07
C GLY A 246 0.04 13.05 -2.30
N ASN A 247 -1.14 13.69 -2.22
CA ASN A 247 -1.70 14.45 -3.36
C ASN A 247 -0.89 15.72 -3.70
N LEU A 248 -0.03 16.19 -2.79
CA LEU A 248 0.92 17.26 -3.10
C LEU A 248 1.79 16.93 -4.32
N PHE A 249 2.20 15.67 -4.45
CA PHE A 249 3.08 15.22 -5.52
C PHE A 249 2.28 14.72 -6.72
N SER A 250 1.33 13.83 -6.48
CA SER A 250 0.38 13.33 -7.48
C SER A 250 -0.77 12.59 -6.80
N LYS A 251 -1.97 12.71 -7.37
CA LYS A 251 -3.03 11.73 -7.13
C LYS A 251 -2.64 10.39 -7.77
N PRO A 252 -3.27 9.26 -7.37
CA PRO A 252 -3.06 7.99 -8.05
C PRO A 252 -3.29 8.08 -9.56
N LEU A 253 -2.34 7.57 -10.34
CA LEU A 253 -2.28 7.64 -11.81
C LEU A 253 -2.56 6.26 -12.42
N SER A 254 -3.11 6.20 -13.61
CA SER A 254 -3.09 4.99 -14.43
C SER A 254 -1.64 4.63 -14.85
N ALA A 255 -1.40 3.41 -15.31
CA ALA A 255 -0.08 2.98 -15.79
C ALA A 255 0.51 3.93 -16.86
N ASP A 256 -0.31 4.37 -17.81
CA ASP A 256 0.08 5.37 -18.83
C ASP A 256 0.36 6.75 -18.22
N GLY A 257 -0.37 7.10 -17.16
CA GLY A 257 -0.16 8.32 -16.40
C GLY A 257 1.19 8.34 -15.71
N VAL A 258 1.64 7.19 -15.14
CA VAL A 258 2.96 7.03 -14.53
C VAL A 258 4.08 7.28 -15.54
N ALA A 259 3.99 6.69 -16.74
CA ALA A 259 4.98 6.89 -17.78
C ALA A 259 5.17 8.39 -18.11
N LYS A 260 4.07 9.12 -18.28
CA LYS A 260 4.08 10.57 -18.51
C LYS A 260 4.62 11.36 -17.33
N PHE A 261 4.32 10.93 -16.10
CA PHE A 261 4.80 11.56 -14.88
C PHE A 261 6.33 11.42 -14.73
N LEU A 262 6.88 10.22 -14.92
CA LEU A 262 8.31 9.94 -14.83
C LEU A 262 9.11 10.69 -15.90
N GLN A 263 8.62 10.76 -17.13
CA GLN A 263 9.26 11.55 -18.19
C GLN A 263 9.40 13.04 -17.83
N ARG A 264 8.40 13.62 -17.18
CA ARG A 264 8.45 15.02 -16.71
C ARG A 264 9.39 15.22 -15.52
N ALA A 265 9.44 14.22 -14.63
CA ALA A 265 10.30 14.28 -13.44
C ALA A 265 11.80 14.08 -13.79
N SER A 266 12.09 13.43 -14.91
CA SER A 266 13.46 13.18 -15.38
C SER A 266 14.11 14.37 -16.12
N VAL A 267 13.34 15.43 -16.44
CA VAL A 267 13.89 16.66 -17.04
C VAL A 267 14.50 17.51 -15.93
N PRO A 268 15.82 17.78 -15.90
CA PRO A 268 16.44 18.65 -14.92
C PRO A 268 15.79 20.05 -14.97
N ARG A 269 15.35 20.55 -13.81
CA ARG A 269 14.88 21.93 -13.67
C ARG A 269 16.04 22.88 -13.49
#